data_33f40a063529dcc9806e0433adf016bd
#
_entry.id   33f40a063529dcc9806e0433adf016bd
#
_cell.length_a   1.000
_cell.length_b   1.000
_cell.length_c   1.000
_cell.angle_alpha   90.00
_cell.angle_beta   90.00
_cell.angle_gamma   90.00
#
_symmetry.space_group_name_H-M   'P 1'
#
loop_
_entity.id
_entity.type
_entity.pdbx_description
1 polymer ?
#
loop_
_entity_poly.entity_id
_entity_poly.type
_entity_poly.pdbx_seq_one_letter_code
_entity_poly.pdbx_strand_id
1 'polypeptide(L)'
;MAPTTLLGQKTSTCPYGRQPDLHGYPLNITELAAHLDGTCYVTRQSVESVAAIRKAKAAIRKAFQASIDGCGASLVEILSTCNSGWKLTPAQANKWMQQNMFAKYPKGDIKDTTCLAENARHNNPTL
;
A
#
# COMPACT_ATOMS: atom_id res chain seq x y z
N MET A 1 13.81 10.39 -4.70
CA MET A 1 12.44 10.26 -5.24
C MET A 1 11.88 8.93 -4.82
N ALA A 2 10.65 8.88 -4.32
CA ALA A 2 10.00 7.62 -3.93
C ALA A 2 9.56 6.80 -5.16
N PRO A 3 9.51 5.46 -5.06
CA PRO A 3 9.01 4.61 -6.14
C PRO A 3 7.58 4.98 -6.59
N THR A 4 6.75 5.44 -5.65
CA THR A 4 5.36 5.85 -5.85
C THR A 4 5.16 7.29 -6.34
N THR A 5 6.23 8.08 -6.52
CA THR A 5 6.13 9.44 -7.07
C THR A 5 5.46 9.39 -8.45
N LEU A 6 4.42 10.19 -8.64
CA LEU A 6 3.64 10.21 -9.89
C LEU A 6 4.44 10.85 -11.05
N LEU A 7 4.05 10.51 -12.29
CA LEU A 7 4.61 11.17 -13.47
C LEU A 7 4.34 12.67 -13.42
N GLY A 8 5.35 13.48 -13.72
CA GLY A 8 5.29 14.93 -13.63
C GLY A 8 5.31 15.50 -12.21
N GLN A 9 5.17 14.68 -11.17
CA GLN A 9 5.20 15.15 -9.79
C GLN A 9 6.57 15.71 -9.43
N LYS A 10 6.61 16.98 -9.04
CA LYS A 10 7.80 17.67 -8.56
C LYS A 10 8.01 17.39 -7.08
N THR A 11 9.25 17.08 -6.72
CA THR A 11 9.67 16.86 -5.33
C THR A 11 11.03 17.50 -5.10
N SER A 12 11.48 17.59 -3.85
CA SER A 12 12.81 18.11 -3.52
C SER A 12 13.95 17.36 -4.21
N THR A 13 13.78 16.06 -4.44
CA THR A 13 14.75 15.18 -5.13
C THR A 13 14.47 14.99 -6.62
N CYS A 14 13.41 15.61 -7.15
CA CYS A 14 13.03 15.59 -8.56
C CYS A 14 12.36 16.93 -8.93
N PRO A 15 13.12 18.03 -9.02
CA PRO A 15 12.59 19.38 -9.17
C PRO A 15 11.88 19.62 -10.51
N TYR A 16 12.27 18.90 -11.54
CA TYR A 16 11.66 18.98 -12.88
C TYR A 16 10.45 18.05 -13.08
N GLY A 17 10.13 17.24 -12.06
CA GLY A 17 9.08 16.22 -12.12
C GLY A 17 9.59 14.89 -12.66
N ARG A 18 8.90 13.80 -12.27
CA ARG A 18 9.26 12.45 -12.71
C ARG A 18 9.03 12.28 -14.21
N GLN A 19 10.06 11.90 -14.92
CA GLN A 19 10.05 11.62 -16.37
C GLN A 19 10.32 10.13 -16.60
N PRO A 20 9.52 9.44 -17.45
CA PRO A 20 9.69 8.01 -17.68
C PRO A 20 11.09 7.62 -18.17
N ASP A 21 11.65 8.41 -19.10
CA ASP A 21 12.93 8.13 -19.72
C ASP A 21 14.14 8.22 -18.76
N LEU A 22 14.02 9.08 -17.73
CA LEU A 22 15.09 9.29 -16.75
C LEU A 22 14.87 8.51 -15.45
N HIS A 23 13.61 8.29 -15.06
CA HIS A 23 13.27 7.83 -13.72
C HIS A 23 12.40 6.56 -13.73
N GLY A 24 12.00 6.09 -14.91
CA GLY A 24 11.04 5.01 -15.06
C GLY A 24 9.63 5.38 -14.57
N TYR A 25 8.72 4.45 -14.73
CA TYR A 25 7.32 4.58 -14.29
C TYR A 25 7.17 4.40 -12.78
N PRO A 26 6.11 5.00 -12.17
CA PRO A 26 5.77 4.72 -10.77
C PRO A 26 5.50 3.24 -10.54
N LEU A 27 6.10 2.69 -9.47
CA LEU A 27 5.98 1.28 -9.13
C LEU A 27 4.72 1.03 -8.28
N ASN A 28 3.95 0.01 -8.67
CA ASN A 28 2.80 -0.47 -7.89
C ASN A 28 3.19 -1.75 -7.16
N ILE A 29 3.83 -1.60 -5.99
CA ILE A 29 4.40 -2.72 -5.24
C ILE A 29 3.33 -3.67 -4.69
N THR A 30 2.15 -3.17 -4.35
CA THR A 30 1.07 -4.01 -3.82
C THR A 30 0.49 -4.93 -4.89
N GLU A 31 0.35 -4.46 -6.13
CA GLU A 31 -0.08 -5.33 -7.22
C GLU A 31 0.96 -6.39 -7.55
N LEU A 32 2.24 -6.02 -7.57
CA LEU A 32 3.31 -7.00 -7.75
C LEU A 32 3.28 -8.07 -6.65
N ALA A 33 3.16 -7.66 -5.39
CA ALA A 33 3.10 -8.58 -4.26
C ALA A 33 1.86 -9.49 -4.31
N ALA A 34 0.72 -8.98 -4.78
CA ALA A 34 -0.50 -9.77 -4.88
C ALA A 34 -0.40 -10.93 -5.89
N HIS A 35 0.48 -10.81 -6.89
CA HIS A 35 0.71 -11.88 -7.87
C HIS A 35 1.68 -12.97 -7.39
N LEU A 36 2.34 -12.79 -6.24
CA LEU A 36 3.21 -13.81 -5.69
C LEU A 36 2.39 -14.93 -5.03
N ASP A 37 2.70 -16.17 -5.35
CA ASP A 37 1.96 -17.35 -4.83
C ASP A 37 2.01 -17.47 -3.32
N GLY A 38 3.12 -17.10 -2.69
CA GLY A 38 3.30 -17.18 -1.24
C GLY A 38 2.63 -16.06 -0.42
N THR A 39 1.93 -15.10 -1.06
CA THR A 39 1.24 -14.04 -0.34
C THR A 39 -0.23 -14.37 -0.11
N CYS A 40 -0.72 -14.13 1.12
CA CYS A 40 -2.12 -14.37 1.49
C CYS A 40 -2.92 -13.10 1.71
N TYR A 41 -2.27 -12.00 2.13
CA TYR A 41 -2.95 -10.73 2.37
C TYR A 41 -2.13 -9.56 1.86
N VAL A 42 -2.67 -8.82 0.91
CA VAL A 42 -2.05 -7.61 0.35
C VAL A 42 -3.07 -6.49 0.35
N THR A 43 -2.75 -5.39 1.01
CA THR A 43 -3.67 -4.26 1.14
C THR A 43 -2.95 -2.92 1.03
N ARG A 44 -3.65 -1.92 0.54
CA ARG A 44 -3.22 -0.52 0.55
C ARG A 44 -4.16 0.30 1.41
N GLN A 45 -3.61 0.94 2.41
CA GLN A 45 -4.31 1.81 3.34
C GLN A 45 -3.74 3.23 3.29
N SER A 46 -4.28 4.13 4.09
CA SER A 46 -3.81 5.53 4.18
C SER A 46 -4.03 6.07 5.59
N VAL A 47 -3.49 7.26 5.87
CA VAL A 47 -3.54 7.87 7.20
C VAL A 47 -4.06 9.32 7.16
N GLU A 48 -4.79 9.68 6.12
CA GLU A 48 -5.30 11.05 5.90
C GLU A 48 -6.42 11.47 6.85
N SER A 49 -7.03 10.52 7.56
CA SER A 49 -8.13 10.78 8.48
C SER A 49 -8.13 9.80 9.64
N VAL A 50 -8.85 10.13 10.72
CA VAL A 50 -9.02 9.21 11.87
C VAL A 50 -9.66 7.88 11.44
N ALA A 51 -10.62 7.92 10.53
CA ALA A 51 -11.25 6.71 9.99
C ALA A 51 -10.25 5.86 9.18
N ALA A 52 -9.40 6.50 8.36
CA ALA A 52 -8.35 5.82 7.60
C ALA A 52 -7.31 5.18 8.54
N ILE A 53 -6.88 5.88 9.58
CA ILE A 53 -5.96 5.35 10.60
C ILE A 53 -6.55 4.10 11.28
N ARG A 54 -7.84 4.11 11.61
CA ARG A 54 -8.50 2.93 12.20
C ARG A 54 -8.49 1.73 11.25
N LYS A 55 -8.75 1.95 9.96
CA LYS A 55 -8.67 0.91 8.92
C LYS A 55 -7.24 0.39 8.76
N ALA A 56 -6.25 1.27 8.72
CA ALA A 56 -4.84 0.89 8.63
C ALA A 56 -4.42 0.03 9.84
N LYS A 57 -4.82 0.40 11.06
CA LYS A 57 -4.57 -0.42 12.27
C LYS A 57 -5.21 -1.80 12.20
N ALA A 58 -6.44 -1.90 11.71
CA ALA A 58 -7.12 -3.18 11.53
C ALA A 58 -6.42 -4.05 10.48
N ALA A 59 -6.00 -3.46 9.36
CA ALA A 59 -5.26 -4.14 8.30
C ALA A 59 -3.91 -4.68 8.80
N ILE A 60 -3.16 -3.89 9.56
CA ILE A 60 -1.89 -4.33 10.17
C ILE A 60 -2.12 -5.51 11.11
N ARG A 61 -3.14 -5.42 11.98
CA ARG A 61 -3.48 -6.52 12.90
C ARG A 61 -3.84 -7.80 12.13
N LYS A 62 -4.65 -7.68 11.07
CA LYS A 62 -5.01 -8.81 10.20
C LYS A 62 -3.80 -9.43 9.53
N ALA A 63 -2.86 -8.62 9.03
CA ALA A 63 -1.62 -9.09 8.42
C ALA A 63 -0.76 -9.92 9.41
N PHE A 64 -0.59 -9.44 10.65
CA PHE A 64 0.11 -10.19 11.69
C PHE A 64 -0.61 -11.48 12.05
N GLN A 65 -1.94 -11.44 12.20
CA GLN A 65 -2.71 -12.64 12.51
C GLN A 65 -2.59 -13.68 11.39
N ALA A 66 -2.71 -13.28 10.13
CA ALA A 66 -2.53 -14.18 8.99
C ALA A 66 -1.13 -14.83 8.96
N SER A 67 -0.09 -14.11 9.37
CA SER A 67 1.26 -14.65 9.47
C SER A 67 1.40 -15.63 10.65
N ILE A 68 0.81 -15.33 11.80
CA ILE A 68 0.78 -16.23 12.98
C ILE A 68 0.04 -17.53 12.64
N ASP A 69 -1.07 -17.40 11.91
CA ASP A 69 -1.88 -18.54 11.48
C ASP A 69 -1.25 -19.34 10.33
N GLY A 70 -0.05 -18.94 9.85
CA GLY A 70 0.68 -19.63 8.78
C GLY A 70 -0.01 -19.55 7.41
N CYS A 71 -0.84 -18.50 7.15
CA CYS A 71 -1.54 -18.35 5.87
C CYS A 71 -0.61 -17.97 4.72
N GLY A 72 0.56 -17.44 5.00
CA GLY A 72 1.53 -16.95 4.03
C GLY A 72 2.04 -15.56 4.34
N ALA A 73 2.73 -14.94 3.40
CA ALA A 73 3.24 -13.58 3.54
C ALA A 73 2.12 -12.54 3.41
N SER A 74 2.28 -11.43 4.13
CA SER A 74 1.36 -10.30 4.06
C SER A 74 2.10 -9.01 3.75
N LEU A 75 1.48 -8.12 2.97
CA LEU A 75 1.98 -6.78 2.69
C LEU A 75 0.90 -5.73 3.01
N VAL A 76 1.24 -4.77 3.86
CA VAL A 76 0.41 -3.60 4.13
C VAL A 76 1.16 -2.36 3.69
N GLU A 77 0.73 -1.76 2.59
CA GLU A 77 1.24 -0.47 2.11
C GLU A 77 0.42 0.67 2.73
N ILE A 78 1.10 1.65 3.30
CA ILE A 78 0.45 2.84 3.88
C ILE A 78 0.80 4.07 3.05
N LEU A 79 -0.19 4.64 2.37
CA LEU A 79 -0.03 5.93 1.71
C LEU A 79 0.03 7.04 2.74
N SER A 80 1.11 7.80 2.70
CA SER A 80 1.40 8.90 3.61
C SER A 80 1.93 10.10 2.84
N THR A 81 1.80 11.29 3.42
CA THR A 81 2.29 12.54 2.83
C THR A 81 3.79 12.74 3.12
N CYS A 82 4.48 13.42 2.20
CA CYS A 82 5.84 13.89 2.39
C CYS A 82 5.87 15.43 2.26
N ASN A 83 5.55 16.12 3.36
CA ASN A 83 5.37 17.58 3.36
C ASN A 83 6.62 18.32 2.89
N SER A 84 7.79 17.95 3.42
CA SER A 84 9.07 18.54 3.05
C SER A 84 9.48 18.22 1.62
N GLY A 85 9.29 16.95 1.21
CA GLY A 85 9.61 16.52 -0.15
C GLY A 85 8.71 17.15 -1.21
N TRP A 86 7.45 17.41 -0.88
CA TRP A 86 6.49 18.04 -1.80
C TRP A 86 6.43 19.55 -1.67
N LYS A 87 7.13 20.14 -0.68
CA LYS A 87 7.12 21.59 -0.35
C LYS A 87 5.70 22.10 -0.10
N LEU A 88 4.88 21.33 0.60
CA LEU A 88 3.50 21.64 0.95
C LEU A 88 3.31 21.65 2.48
N THR A 89 2.35 22.41 2.96
CA THR A 89 1.89 22.29 4.34
C THR A 89 1.20 20.93 4.56
N PRO A 90 1.11 20.40 5.80
CA PRO A 90 0.44 19.13 6.07
C PRO A 90 -0.99 19.04 5.51
N ALA A 91 -1.78 20.10 5.65
CA ALA A 91 -3.16 20.16 5.14
C ALA A 91 -3.20 20.13 3.60
N GLN A 92 -2.32 20.89 2.95
CA GLN A 92 -2.19 20.90 1.49
C GLN A 92 -1.71 19.56 0.96
N ALA A 93 -0.72 18.94 1.60
CA ALA A 93 -0.19 17.64 1.21
C ALA A 93 -1.24 16.54 1.31
N ASN A 94 -2.05 16.56 2.37
CA ASN A 94 -3.16 15.64 2.56
C ASN A 94 -4.22 15.77 1.45
N LYS A 95 -4.62 16.99 1.15
CA LYS A 95 -5.58 17.27 0.06
C LYS A 95 -5.01 16.83 -1.29
N TRP A 96 -3.76 17.15 -1.56
CA TRP A 96 -3.08 16.79 -2.80
C TRP A 96 -3.00 15.26 -2.97
N MET A 97 -2.64 14.53 -1.91
CA MET A 97 -2.59 13.07 -1.91
C MET A 97 -3.95 12.46 -2.26
N GLN A 98 -5.03 12.95 -1.64
CA GLN A 98 -6.38 12.47 -1.90
C GLN A 98 -6.81 12.72 -3.37
N GLN A 99 -6.48 13.88 -3.91
CA GLN A 99 -6.87 14.28 -5.26
C GLN A 99 -6.07 13.58 -6.37
N ASN A 100 -4.79 13.27 -6.13
CA ASN A 100 -3.88 12.82 -7.18
C ASN A 100 -3.42 11.36 -6.99
N MET A 101 -3.11 10.96 -5.76
CA MET A 101 -2.54 9.62 -5.53
C MET A 101 -3.59 8.53 -5.47
N PHE A 102 -4.77 8.78 -4.89
CA PHE A 102 -5.79 7.74 -4.73
C PHE A 102 -6.38 7.24 -6.06
N ALA A 103 -6.34 8.06 -7.11
CA ALA A 103 -6.72 7.64 -8.45
C ALA A 103 -5.72 6.62 -9.05
N LYS A 104 -4.42 6.81 -8.79
CA LYS A 104 -3.36 5.90 -9.27
C LYS A 104 -3.15 4.71 -8.34
N TYR A 105 -3.33 4.93 -7.05
CA TYR A 105 -3.13 3.95 -5.97
C TYR A 105 -4.42 3.82 -5.16
N PRO A 106 -5.43 3.10 -5.67
CA PRO A 106 -6.70 2.90 -4.96
C PRO A 106 -6.46 2.16 -3.65
N LYS A 107 -7.19 2.58 -2.62
CA LYS A 107 -7.14 1.98 -1.27
C LYS A 107 -8.04 0.76 -1.19
N GLY A 108 -7.66 -0.19 -0.36
CA GLY A 108 -8.43 -1.40 -0.08
C GLY A 108 -7.58 -2.66 -0.13
N ASP A 109 -8.25 -3.77 0.04
CA ASP A 109 -7.62 -5.08 -0.06
C ASP A 109 -7.47 -5.46 -1.55
N ILE A 110 -6.24 -5.81 -1.93
CA ILE A 110 -5.89 -6.20 -3.31
C ILE A 110 -5.89 -7.73 -3.42
N LYS A 111 -5.41 -8.41 -2.37
CA LYS A 111 -5.49 -9.86 -2.22
C LYS A 111 -5.86 -10.19 -0.79
N ASP A 112 -6.82 -11.09 -0.61
CA ASP A 112 -7.21 -11.63 0.69
C ASP A 112 -7.66 -13.08 0.55
N THR A 113 -6.77 -13.99 0.87
CA THR A 113 -7.01 -15.44 0.88
C THR A 113 -6.89 -16.04 2.26
N THR A 114 -6.91 -15.22 3.32
CA THR A 114 -6.74 -15.66 4.70
C THR A 114 -7.77 -16.70 5.14
N CYS A 115 -9.05 -16.49 4.81
CA CYS A 115 -10.12 -17.44 5.13
C CYS A 115 -10.01 -18.77 4.35
N LEU A 116 -9.47 -18.75 3.14
CA LEU A 116 -9.29 -19.98 2.34
C LEU A 116 -8.21 -20.87 2.97
N ALA A 117 -7.15 -20.27 3.51
CA ALA A 117 -6.09 -20.99 4.21
C ALA A 117 -6.58 -21.59 5.54
N GLU A 118 -7.48 -20.94 6.27
CA GLU A 118 -8.13 -21.47 7.47
C GLU A 118 -8.98 -22.72 7.14
N ASN A 119 -9.77 -22.66 6.10
CA ASN A 119 -10.61 -23.79 5.64
C ASN A 119 -9.77 -24.97 5.16
N ALA A 120 -8.66 -24.74 4.48
CA ALA A 120 -7.76 -25.78 4.01
C ALA A 120 -7.10 -26.53 5.18
N ARG A 121 -6.73 -25.85 6.27
CA ARG A 121 -6.16 -26.45 7.48
C ARG A 121 -7.16 -27.27 8.29
N HIS A 122 -8.42 -26.83 8.35
CA HIS A 122 -9.47 -27.57 9.02
C HIS A 122 -9.81 -28.91 8.30
N ASN A 123 -9.62 -28.93 6.98
CA ASN A 123 -9.88 -30.10 6.15
C ASN A 123 -8.68 -31.05 5.98
N ASN A 124 -7.49 -30.65 6.42
CA ASN A 124 -6.28 -31.49 6.38
C ASN A 124 -5.42 -31.31 7.65
N PRO A 125 -5.79 -31.95 8.77
CA PRO A 125 -5.11 -31.79 10.06
C PRO A 125 -3.72 -32.45 10.17
N THR A 126 -3.17 -32.95 9.05
CA THR A 126 -1.87 -33.66 9.02
C THR A 126 -0.90 -32.96 8.08
N LEU A 127 -0.37 -31.81 8.50
CA LEU A 127 0.93 -31.25 8.05
C LEU A 127 1.59 -30.59 9.24
#